data_d19de15382ce3c625b0e7a6b1929824b
#
_entry.id   d19de15382ce3c625b0e7a6b1929824b
#
_cell.length_a   1.000
_cell.length_b   1.000
_cell.length_c   1.000
_cell.angle_alpha   90.00
_cell.angle_beta   90.00
_cell.angle_gamma   90.00
#
_symmetry.space_group_name_H-M   'P 1'
#
loop_
_entity.id
_entity.type
_entity.pdbx_description
1 polymer ?
#
loop_
_entity_poly.entity_id
_entity_poly.type
_entity_poly.pdbx_seq_one_letter_code
_entity_poly.pdbx_strand_id
1 'polypeptide(L)'
;MGTTYHIKYIDDGKVQLPKAEEVQKQLDGLLKTVNDEMSTYQKDSEISQFNHNTEANQPFAISKDFAKVVQEAIRLNKVTAGALDVTVGPLVNLWGFGPDKRLNKVPSEAQIAERASLVGIDKFNLDMTGEKPTLTKSVKGLYLDLSSIAKGFGVDKLAEYLEQLGISNYLVEIGGELRGKGNNLQNEPWRIAIEQPTLIQGESV
;
A
#
# COMPACT_ATOMS: atom_id res chain seq x y z
N MET A 1 -7.58 -1.49 -4.27
CA MET A 1 -7.36 -1.36 -2.83
C MET A 1 -8.57 -1.75 -1.97
N GLY A 2 -9.71 -2.12 -2.52
CA GLY A 2 -10.89 -2.57 -1.77
C GLY A 2 -11.54 -1.50 -0.88
N THR A 3 -11.31 -0.21 -1.16
CA THR A 3 -11.85 0.94 -0.44
C THR A 3 -12.16 2.07 -1.41
N THR A 4 -12.79 3.13 -0.92
CA THR A 4 -13.03 4.37 -1.66
C THR A 4 -11.84 5.33 -1.56
N TYR A 5 -11.79 6.31 -2.46
CA TYR A 5 -10.88 7.44 -2.36
C TYR A 5 -11.62 8.75 -2.59
N HIS A 6 -11.12 9.83 -1.99
CA HIS A 6 -11.67 11.17 -2.12
C HIS A 6 -10.54 12.17 -2.38
N ILE A 7 -10.71 13.00 -3.41
CA ILE A 7 -9.75 14.02 -3.77
C ILE A 7 -10.47 15.37 -3.86
N LYS A 8 -9.91 16.37 -3.17
CA LYS A 8 -10.31 17.76 -3.29
C LYS A 8 -9.09 18.56 -3.71
N TYR A 9 -9.22 19.41 -4.72
CA TYR A 9 -8.18 20.35 -5.10
C TYR A 9 -8.80 21.68 -5.50
N ILE A 10 -8.00 22.75 -5.42
CA ILE A 10 -8.41 24.09 -5.75
C ILE A 10 -7.76 24.47 -7.08
N ASP A 11 -8.61 24.78 -8.06
CA ASP A 11 -8.18 25.46 -9.29
C ASP A 11 -8.19 26.98 -8.99
N ASP A 12 -6.99 27.55 -8.83
CA ASP A 12 -6.81 28.99 -8.57
C ASP A 12 -6.55 29.80 -9.85
N GLY A 13 -6.68 29.17 -11.01
CA GLY A 13 -6.51 29.79 -12.33
C GLY A 13 -5.07 30.18 -12.68
N LYS A 14 -4.06 29.82 -11.86
CA LYS A 14 -2.65 30.13 -12.14
C LYS A 14 -2.03 29.24 -13.22
N VAL A 15 -2.58 28.05 -13.37
CA VAL A 15 -2.17 27.07 -14.39
C VAL A 15 -3.38 26.61 -15.17
N GLN A 16 -3.19 26.28 -16.44
CA GLN A 16 -4.26 25.68 -17.25
C GLN A 16 -4.34 24.19 -16.91
N LEU A 17 -5.38 23.81 -16.16
CA LEU A 17 -5.61 22.41 -15.80
C LEU A 17 -6.31 21.65 -16.93
N PRO A 18 -6.07 20.32 -17.06
CA PRO A 18 -6.91 19.44 -17.85
C PRO A 18 -8.35 19.43 -17.32
N LYS A 19 -9.30 18.94 -18.11
CA LYS A 19 -10.68 18.75 -17.63
C LYS A 19 -10.72 17.76 -16.46
N ALA A 20 -11.68 17.95 -15.57
CA ALA A 20 -11.82 17.13 -14.37
C ALA A 20 -11.89 15.61 -14.68
N GLU A 21 -12.59 15.26 -15.78
CA GLU A 21 -12.70 13.85 -16.22
C GLU A 21 -11.35 13.28 -16.68
N GLU A 22 -10.48 14.10 -17.27
CA GLU A 22 -9.14 13.69 -17.67
C GLU A 22 -8.23 13.50 -16.46
N VAL A 23 -8.32 14.41 -15.49
CA VAL A 23 -7.61 14.30 -14.21
C VAL A 23 -8.05 13.02 -13.51
N GLN A 24 -9.36 12.79 -13.37
CA GLN A 24 -9.89 11.58 -12.74
C GLN A 24 -9.38 10.30 -13.44
N LYS A 25 -9.42 10.25 -14.77
CA LYS A 25 -8.93 9.10 -15.53
C LYS A 25 -7.45 8.80 -15.25
N GLN A 26 -6.62 9.83 -15.10
CA GLN A 26 -5.20 9.65 -14.76
C GLN A 26 -5.02 9.15 -13.33
N LEU A 27 -5.78 9.70 -12.38
CA LEU A 27 -5.77 9.25 -10.98
C LEU A 27 -6.21 7.78 -10.86
N ASP A 28 -7.28 7.38 -11.56
CA ASP A 28 -7.73 5.98 -11.63
C ASP A 28 -6.65 5.08 -12.23
N GLY A 29 -5.95 5.53 -13.27
CA GLY A 29 -4.84 4.82 -13.89
C GLY A 29 -3.68 4.59 -12.91
N LEU A 30 -3.30 5.60 -12.13
CA LEU A 30 -2.27 5.48 -11.10
C LEU A 30 -2.66 4.47 -10.01
N LEU A 31 -3.90 4.53 -9.53
CA LEU A 31 -4.40 3.57 -8.53
C LEU A 31 -4.48 2.15 -9.10
N LYS A 32 -4.83 2.02 -10.38
CA LYS A 32 -4.79 0.71 -11.05
C LYS A 32 -3.36 0.15 -11.04
N THR A 33 -2.36 0.95 -11.41
CA THR A 33 -0.95 0.54 -11.39
C THR A 33 -0.52 0.08 -10.00
N VAL A 34 -0.82 0.85 -8.95
CA VAL A 34 -0.50 0.46 -7.57
C VAL A 34 -1.17 -0.88 -7.19
N ASN A 35 -2.41 -1.13 -7.65
CA ASN A 35 -3.07 -2.41 -7.41
C ASN A 35 -2.43 -3.55 -8.20
N ASP A 36 -2.08 -3.33 -9.46
CA ASP A 36 -1.42 -4.31 -10.32
C ASP A 36 -0.06 -4.72 -9.76
N GLU A 37 0.60 -3.83 -9.04
CA GLU A 37 1.89 -4.09 -8.41
C GLU A 37 1.77 -4.74 -7.02
N MET A 38 0.85 -4.27 -6.15
CA MET A 38 0.92 -4.52 -4.70
C MET A 38 -0.32 -5.16 -4.08
N SER A 39 -1.35 -5.49 -4.87
CA SER A 39 -2.57 -6.09 -4.33
C SER A 39 -2.43 -7.59 -4.16
N THR A 40 -2.46 -8.10 -2.92
CA THR A 40 -2.50 -9.54 -2.64
C THR A 40 -3.82 -10.21 -3.06
N TYR A 41 -4.88 -9.41 -3.34
CA TYR A 41 -6.19 -9.89 -3.79
C TYR A 41 -6.28 -10.06 -5.31
N GLN A 42 -5.37 -9.47 -6.09
CA GLN A 42 -5.27 -9.68 -7.53
C GLN A 42 -4.25 -10.80 -7.80
N LYS A 43 -4.70 -11.88 -8.45
CA LYS A 43 -3.86 -13.07 -8.68
C LYS A 43 -2.64 -12.79 -9.55
N ASP A 44 -2.78 -11.86 -10.47
CA ASP A 44 -1.77 -11.47 -11.49
C ASP A 44 -1.00 -10.22 -11.10
N SER A 45 -1.22 -9.67 -9.91
CA SER A 45 -0.39 -8.60 -9.40
C SER A 45 1.05 -9.07 -9.20
N GLU A 46 1.99 -8.13 -9.28
CA GLU A 46 3.41 -8.42 -9.12
C GLU A 46 3.73 -9.07 -7.77
N ILE A 47 3.15 -8.55 -6.68
CA ILE A 47 3.31 -9.13 -5.34
C ILE A 47 2.72 -10.54 -5.27
N SER A 48 1.58 -10.81 -5.91
CA SER A 48 0.97 -12.15 -5.92
C SER A 48 1.82 -13.14 -6.70
N GLN A 49 2.39 -12.73 -7.84
CA GLN A 49 3.33 -13.56 -8.60
C GLN A 49 4.58 -13.89 -7.76
N PHE A 50 5.16 -12.88 -7.09
CA PHE A 50 6.27 -13.12 -6.16
C PHE A 50 5.88 -14.07 -5.02
N ASN A 51 4.74 -13.85 -4.39
CA ASN A 51 4.27 -14.65 -3.27
C ASN A 51 4.06 -16.14 -3.66
N HIS A 52 3.45 -16.37 -4.82
CA HIS A 52 3.18 -17.74 -5.34
C HIS A 52 4.38 -18.40 -6.02
N ASN A 53 5.45 -17.67 -6.31
CA ASN A 53 6.67 -18.28 -6.82
C ASN A 53 7.25 -19.25 -5.78
N THR A 54 7.45 -20.51 -6.16
CA THR A 54 7.98 -21.57 -5.30
C THR A 54 9.51 -21.63 -5.28
N GLU A 55 10.18 -20.87 -6.16
CA GLU A 55 11.62 -20.87 -6.26
C GLU A 55 12.25 -19.98 -5.18
N ALA A 56 13.02 -20.61 -4.29
CA ALA A 56 13.86 -19.87 -3.33
C ALA A 56 15.24 -19.57 -3.96
N ASN A 57 15.87 -18.49 -3.49
CA ASN A 57 17.21 -18.05 -3.93
C ASN A 57 17.32 -17.71 -5.44
N GLN A 58 16.19 -17.40 -6.07
CA GLN A 58 16.13 -16.92 -7.44
C GLN A 58 15.66 -15.45 -7.45
N PRO A 59 16.38 -14.55 -8.14
CA PRO A 59 15.95 -13.17 -8.29
C PRO A 59 14.64 -13.08 -9.08
N PHE A 60 13.68 -12.37 -8.54
CA PHE A 60 12.40 -12.04 -9.16
C PHE A 60 12.38 -10.55 -9.48
N ALA A 61 12.32 -10.18 -10.76
CA ALA A 61 12.31 -8.78 -11.18
C ALA A 61 11.01 -8.11 -10.75
N ILE A 62 11.10 -6.88 -10.23
CA ILE A 62 9.97 -6.09 -9.75
C ILE A 62 9.98 -4.68 -10.33
N SER A 63 8.84 -4.00 -10.25
CA SER A 63 8.70 -2.59 -10.62
C SER A 63 9.45 -1.67 -9.64
N LYS A 64 9.76 -0.47 -10.11
CA LYS A 64 10.43 0.54 -9.27
C LYS A 64 9.55 1.01 -8.11
N ASP A 65 8.25 1.12 -8.34
CA ASP A 65 7.31 1.55 -7.33
C ASP A 65 7.15 0.47 -6.25
N PHE A 66 7.05 -0.80 -6.64
CA PHE A 66 7.04 -1.91 -5.68
C PHE A 66 8.35 -1.96 -4.88
N ALA A 67 9.50 -1.82 -5.53
CA ALA A 67 10.80 -1.77 -4.86
C ALA A 67 10.89 -0.63 -3.84
N LYS A 68 10.40 0.57 -4.19
CA LYS A 68 10.34 1.75 -3.30
C LYS A 68 9.53 1.44 -2.04
N VAL A 69 8.38 0.80 -2.17
CA VAL A 69 7.53 0.44 -1.03
C VAL A 69 8.17 -0.65 -0.17
N VAL A 70 8.80 -1.66 -0.77
CA VAL A 70 9.56 -2.68 -0.04
C VAL A 70 10.75 -2.08 0.70
N GLN A 71 11.48 -1.16 0.08
CA GLN A 71 12.58 -0.45 0.74
C GLN A 71 12.09 0.32 1.98
N GLU A 72 10.95 1.00 1.87
CA GLU A 72 10.34 1.68 3.00
C GLU A 72 9.87 0.70 4.08
N ALA A 73 9.31 -0.44 3.70
CA ALA A 73 8.93 -1.50 4.65
C ALA A 73 10.15 -2.01 5.45
N ILE A 74 11.30 -2.21 4.79
CA ILE A 74 12.55 -2.60 5.44
C ILE A 74 13.01 -1.50 6.42
N ARG A 75 12.93 -0.23 6.02
CA ARG A 75 13.27 0.90 6.88
C ARG A 75 12.36 0.97 8.10
N LEU A 76 11.05 0.82 7.91
CA LEU A 76 10.06 0.83 8.99
C LEU A 76 10.24 -0.34 9.95
N ASN A 77 10.50 -1.54 9.44
CA ASN A 77 10.82 -2.69 10.28
C ASN A 77 11.99 -2.37 11.22
N LYS A 78 13.07 -1.79 10.68
CA LYS A 78 14.25 -1.42 11.46
C LYS A 78 13.95 -0.38 12.53
N VAL A 79 13.25 0.71 12.19
CA VAL A 79 12.99 1.81 13.14
C VAL A 79 11.94 1.46 14.19
N THR A 80 11.08 0.48 13.92
CA THR A 80 10.08 -0.05 14.86
C THR A 80 10.59 -1.26 15.66
N ALA A 81 11.86 -1.63 15.51
CA ALA A 81 12.45 -2.81 16.13
C ALA A 81 11.64 -4.10 15.80
N GLY A 82 11.18 -4.24 14.57
CA GLY A 82 10.42 -5.40 14.09
C GLY A 82 8.92 -5.35 14.35
N ALA A 83 8.38 -4.29 14.96
CA ALA A 83 6.94 -4.18 15.23
C ALA A 83 6.12 -4.09 13.93
N LEU A 84 6.66 -3.49 12.86
CA LEU A 84 6.12 -3.58 11.53
C LEU A 84 6.91 -4.63 10.73
N ASP A 85 6.25 -5.68 10.27
CA ASP A 85 6.87 -6.71 9.43
C ASP A 85 5.91 -7.10 8.29
N VAL A 86 6.29 -6.72 7.07
CA VAL A 86 5.49 -7.00 5.86
C VAL A 86 5.55 -8.46 5.42
N THR A 87 6.34 -9.30 6.09
CA THR A 87 6.38 -10.75 5.84
C THR A 87 5.33 -11.52 6.64
N VAL A 88 4.48 -10.83 7.40
CA VAL A 88 3.43 -11.41 8.25
C VAL A 88 2.30 -12.10 7.47
N GLY A 89 2.30 -12.01 6.14
CA GLY A 89 1.26 -12.56 5.26
C GLY A 89 0.86 -14.01 5.54
N PRO A 90 1.77 -14.97 5.84
CA PRO A 90 1.37 -16.33 6.20
C PRO A 90 0.46 -16.41 7.43
N LEU A 91 0.66 -15.54 8.41
CA LEU A 91 -0.20 -15.45 9.60
C LEU A 91 -1.52 -14.73 9.28
N VAL A 92 -1.47 -13.65 8.50
CA VAL A 92 -2.67 -12.93 8.05
C VAL A 92 -3.62 -13.86 7.31
N ASN A 93 -3.10 -14.69 6.38
CA ASN A 93 -3.87 -15.69 5.64
C ASN A 93 -4.41 -16.78 6.56
N LEU A 94 -3.60 -17.29 7.50
CA LEU A 94 -4.01 -18.31 8.45
C LEU A 94 -5.21 -17.88 9.31
N TRP A 95 -5.23 -16.60 9.74
CA TRP A 95 -6.33 -16.03 10.50
C TRP A 95 -7.52 -15.57 9.64
N GLY A 96 -7.42 -15.69 8.30
CA GLY A 96 -8.49 -15.37 7.36
C GLY A 96 -8.70 -13.87 7.14
N PHE A 97 -7.66 -13.06 7.33
CA PHE A 97 -7.66 -11.63 7.01
C PHE A 97 -7.04 -11.31 5.65
N GLY A 98 -6.44 -12.31 5.00
CA GLY A 98 -5.86 -12.21 3.66
C GLY A 98 -6.82 -12.69 2.56
N PRO A 99 -6.33 -12.85 1.31
CA PRO A 99 -7.13 -13.25 0.17
C PRO A 99 -7.60 -14.71 0.22
N ASP A 100 -7.00 -15.55 1.05
CA ASP A 100 -7.37 -16.95 1.20
C ASP A 100 -8.73 -17.08 1.90
N LYS A 101 -9.44 -18.19 1.61
CA LYS A 101 -10.73 -18.45 2.26
C LYS A 101 -10.58 -18.55 3.77
N ARG A 102 -11.36 -17.77 4.50
CA ARG A 102 -11.41 -17.83 5.95
C ARG A 102 -11.86 -19.22 6.42
N LEU A 103 -11.03 -19.84 7.24
CA LEU A 103 -11.42 -21.06 7.97
C LEU A 103 -12.29 -20.64 9.16
N ASN A 104 -13.49 -21.24 9.30
CA ASN A 104 -14.39 -21.02 10.45
C ASN A 104 -13.87 -21.69 11.74
N LYS A 105 -12.55 -21.72 11.93
CA LYS A 105 -11.91 -22.40 13.06
C LYS A 105 -10.68 -21.58 13.49
N VAL A 106 -10.54 -21.46 14.80
CA VAL A 106 -9.32 -20.87 15.38
C VAL A 106 -8.12 -21.76 15.04
N PRO A 107 -7.03 -21.25 14.47
CA PRO A 107 -5.82 -22.00 14.20
C PRO A 107 -5.24 -22.64 15.47
N SER A 108 -4.67 -23.84 15.35
CA SER A 108 -3.93 -24.47 16.43
C SER A 108 -2.55 -23.82 16.63
N GLU A 109 -1.98 -23.97 17.83
CA GLU A 109 -0.63 -23.49 18.14
C GLU A 109 0.42 -24.03 17.15
N ALA A 110 0.30 -25.29 16.74
CA ALA A 110 1.20 -25.90 15.76
C ALA A 110 1.09 -25.22 14.39
N GLN A 111 -0.12 -24.87 13.93
CA GLN A 111 -0.33 -24.14 12.68
C GLN A 111 0.23 -22.70 12.78
N ILE A 112 0.03 -22.04 13.92
CA ILE A 112 0.59 -20.70 14.16
C ILE A 112 2.11 -20.77 14.13
N ALA A 113 2.73 -21.71 14.84
CA ALA A 113 4.19 -21.86 14.88
C ALA A 113 4.77 -22.18 13.49
N GLU A 114 4.12 -23.05 12.71
CA GLU A 114 4.50 -23.34 11.33
C GLU A 114 4.51 -22.07 10.46
N ARG A 115 3.42 -21.27 10.49
CA ARG A 115 3.33 -20.05 9.71
C ARG A 115 4.27 -18.95 10.20
N ALA A 116 4.45 -18.84 11.51
CA ALA A 116 5.39 -17.89 12.11
C ALA A 116 6.85 -18.19 11.68
N SER A 117 7.21 -19.46 11.46
CA SER A 117 8.54 -19.80 10.98
C SER A 117 8.87 -19.26 9.57
N LEU A 118 7.86 -18.85 8.80
CA LEU A 118 8.01 -18.24 7.47
C LEU A 118 8.15 -16.72 7.54
N VAL A 119 7.84 -16.08 8.69
CA VAL A 119 7.89 -14.64 8.89
C VAL A 119 9.32 -14.21 9.23
N GLY A 120 9.76 -13.09 8.70
CA GLY A 120 11.05 -12.47 8.99
C GLY A 120 11.58 -11.65 7.83
N ILE A 121 11.89 -10.38 8.08
CA ILE A 121 12.43 -9.44 7.09
C ILE A 121 13.80 -9.88 6.55
N ASP A 122 14.52 -10.70 7.29
CA ASP A 122 15.81 -11.31 6.95
C ASP A 122 15.68 -12.46 5.92
N LYS A 123 14.45 -12.91 5.64
CA LYS A 123 14.18 -14.03 4.72
C LYS A 123 14.01 -13.62 3.27
N PHE A 124 14.18 -12.35 2.96
CA PHE A 124 14.29 -11.87 1.58
C PHE A 124 15.35 -10.79 1.46
N ASN A 125 15.80 -10.58 0.24
CA ASN A 125 16.73 -9.50 -0.11
C ASN A 125 16.14 -8.68 -1.25
N LEU A 126 16.23 -7.35 -1.13
CA LEU A 126 15.94 -6.40 -2.18
C LEU A 126 17.27 -5.93 -2.79
N ASP A 127 17.45 -6.16 -4.08
CA ASP A 127 18.57 -5.64 -4.85
C ASP A 127 18.08 -4.54 -5.82
N MET A 128 18.64 -3.35 -5.68
CA MET A 128 18.35 -2.18 -6.51
C MET A 128 19.53 -1.76 -7.39
N THR A 129 20.58 -2.56 -7.47
CA THR A 129 21.83 -2.20 -8.18
C THR A 129 21.75 -2.47 -9.68
N GLY A 130 20.85 -3.34 -10.12
CA GLY A 130 20.66 -3.69 -11.53
C GLY A 130 19.79 -2.70 -12.30
N GLU A 131 19.59 -2.96 -13.59
CA GLU A 131 18.70 -2.18 -14.46
C GLU A 131 17.25 -2.22 -13.95
N LYS A 132 16.82 -3.37 -13.45
CA LYS A 132 15.54 -3.57 -12.76
C LYS A 132 15.79 -4.06 -11.35
N PRO A 133 15.06 -3.52 -10.35
CA PRO A 133 15.10 -4.07 -9.00
C PRO A 133 14.69 -5.54 -8.98
N THR A 134 15.24 -6.30 -8.03
CA THR A 134 14.84 -7.69 -7.82
C THR A 134 14.60 -8.00 -6.36
N LEU A 135 13.65 -8.91 -6.10
CA LEU A 135 13.43 -9.54 -4.80
C LEU A 135 13.87 -10.99 -4.86
N THR A 136 14.61 -11.43 -3.85
CA THR A 136 15.02 -12.83 -3.71
C THR A 136 14.60 -13.33 -2.35
N LYS A 137 13.73 -14.34 -2.29
CA LYS A 137 13.37 -14.99 -1.02
C LYS A 137 14.28 -16.18 -0.73
N SER A 138 14.68 -16.33 0.52
CA SER A 138 15.54 -17.44 0.98
C SER A 138 14.73 -18.68 1.38
N VAL A 139 13.42 -18.53 1.64
CA VAL A 139 12.55 -19.64 2.04
C VAL A 139 11.33 -19.73 1.13
N LYS A 140 10.96 -20.95 0.76
CA LYS A 140 9.67 -21.23 0.11
C LYS A 140 8.54 -20.85 1.08
N GLY A 141 7.48 -20.25 0.59
CA GLY A 141 6.35 -19.86 1.44
C GLY A 141 6.51 -18.51 2.15
N LEU A 142 7.63 -17.80 1.99
CA LEU A 142 7.67 -16.37 2.33
C LEU A 142 6.56 -15.66 1.55
N TYR A 143 5.80 -14.83 2.26
CA TYR A 143 4.66 -14.10 1.69
C TYR A 143 4.70 -12.66 2.16
N LEU A 144 4.80 -11.72 1.23
CA LEU A 144 4.74 -10.29 1.50
C LEU A 144 3.29 -9.79 1.51
N ASP A 145 2.97 -8.96 2.49
CA ASP A 145 1.72 -8.22 2.58
C ASP A 145 2.04 -6.74 2.84
N LEU A 146 1.79 -5.90 1.85
CA LEU A 146 2.04 -4.45 1.90
C LEU A 146 0.79 -3.66 2.29
N SER A 147 -0.29 -4.30 2.76
CA SER A 147 -1.56 -3.62 3.06
C SER A 147 -1.42 -2.49 4.08
N SER A 148 -0.42 -2.56 4.96
CA SER A 148 -0.15 -1.55 5.98
C SER A 148 0.46 -0.26 5.42
N ILE A 149 1.06 -0.27 4.22
CA ILE A 149 1.77 0.90 3.65
C ILE A 149 1.36 1.24 2.21
N ALA A 150 0.79 0.29 1.46
CA ALA A 150 0.47 0.48 0.04
C ALA A 150 -0.59 1.56 -0.19
N LYS A 151 -1.55 1.75 0.75
CA LYS A 151 -2.55 2.81 0.62
C LYS A 151 -1.92 4.19 0.77
N GLY A 152 -1.04 4.37 1.76
CA GLY A 152 -0.27 5.61 1.93
C GLY A 152 0.59 5.93 0.72
N PHE A 153 1.24 4.92 0.13
CA PHE A 153 1.95 5.08 -1.13
C PHE A 153 1.02 5.53 -2.28
N GLY A 154 -0.18 4.94 -2.38
CA GLY A 154 -1.20 5.36 -3.34
C GLY A 154 -1.60 6.84 -3.15
N VAL A 155 -1.80 7.27 -1.91
CA VAL A 155 -2.06 8.68 -1.57
C VAL A 155 -0.94 9.58 -2.05
N ASP A 156 0.31 9.20 -1.84
CA ASP A 156 1.48 9.96 -2.30
C ASP A 156 1.54 10.06 -3.82
N LYS A 157 1.30 8.96 -4.54
CA LYS A 157 1.26 8.97 -6.02
C LYS A 157 0.22 9.93 -6.57
N LEU A 158 -0.98 9.95 -5.99
CA LEU A 158 -2.04 10.85 -6.41
C LEU A 158 -1.68 12.32 -6.09
N ALA A 159 -1.14 12.58 -4.91
CA ALA A 159 -0.69 13.91 -4.51
C ALA A 159 0.45 14.43 -5.41
N GLU A 160 1.45 13.58 -5.70
CA GLU A 160 2.54 13.92 -6.61
C GLU A 160 2.04 14.26 -8.02
N TYR A 161 1.03 13.55 -8.52
CA TYR A 161 0.41 13.88 -9.81
C TYR A 161 -0.28 15.26 -9.79
N LEU A 162 -1.03 15.57 -8.73
CA LEU A 162 -1.63 16.91 -8.58
C LEU A 162 -0.56 18.00 -8.52
N GLU A 163 0.55 17.76 -7.82
CA GLU A 163 1.68 18.69 -7.78
C GLU A 163 2.34 18.90 -9.14
N GLN A 164 2.47 17.82 -9.96
CA GLN A 164 2.98 17.91 -11.33
C GLN A 164 2.07 18.75 -12.24
N LEU A 165 0.76 18.78 -11.98
CA LEU A 165 -0.18 19.67 -12.66
C LEU A 165 -0.08 21.13 -12.17
N GLY A 166 0.77 21.43 -11.17
CA GLY A 166 0.91 22.76 -10.57
C GLY A 166 -0.13 23.07 -9.49
N ILE A 167 -0.93 22.08 -9.06
CA ILE A 167 -1.92 22.24 -7.99
C ILE A 167 -1.20 22.26 -6.64
N SER A 168 -1.35 23.36 -5.91
CA SER A 168 -0.70 23.60 -4.61
C SER A 168 -1.63 23.47 -3.40
N ASN A 169 -2.94 23.39 -3.64
CA ASN A 169 -3.95 23.28 -2.58
C ASN A 169 -4.81 22.05 -2.84
N TYR A 170 -4.59 20.99 -2.07
CA TYR A 170 -5.31 19.72 -2.24
C TYR A 170 -5.42 18.93 -0.94
N LEU A 171 -6.37 18.02 -0.92
CA LEU A 171 -6.54 16.96 0.06
C LEU A 171 -6.83 15.67 -0.68
N VAL A 172 -5.97 14.67 -0.49
CA VAL A 172 -6.11 13.31 -1.03
C VAL A 172 -6.34 12.35 0.13
N GLU A 173 -7.32 11.48 -0.02
CA GLU A 173 -7.68 10.45 0.96
C GLU A 173 -7.91 9.11 0.25
N ILE A 174 -7.39 8.01 0.80
CA ILE A 174 -7.67 6.64 0.37
C ILE A 174 -7.88 5.78 1.62
N GLY A 175 -9.13 5.39 1.91
CA GLY A 175 -9.46 4.47 2.99
C GLY A 175 -8.90 4.88 4.36
N GLY A 176 -8.89 6.18 4.65
CA GLY A 176 -8.44 6.76 5.91
C GLY A 176 -7.02 7.32 5.88
N GLU A 177 -6.16 6.92 4.95
CA GLU A 177 -4.85 7.53 4.77
C GLU A 177 -4.96 8.84 4.00
N LEU A 178 -4.29 9.89 4.49
CA LEU A 178 -4.45 11.26 4.03
C LEU A 178 -3.12 11.94 3.70
N ARG A 179 -3.13 12.76 2.65
CA ARG A 179 -2.12 13.79 2.38
C ARG A 179 -2.79 15.08 1.95
N GLY A 180 -2.49 16.16 2.66
CA GLY A 180 -2.97 17.50 2.34
C GLY A 180 -1.83 18.48 2.14
N LYS A 181 -2.07 19.49 1.30
CA LYS A 181 -1.16 20.61 1.08
C LYS A 181 -1.96 21.90 0.89
N GLY A 182 -1.40 23.02 1.35
CA GLY A 182 -2.02 24.35 1.20
C GLY A 182 -3.32 24.48 1.99
N ASN A 183 -4.24 25.29 1.48
CA ASN A 183 -5.45 25.72 2.15
C ASN A 183 -6.72 25.28 1.41
N ASN A 184 -7.86 25.33 2.09
CA ASN A 184 -9.19 25.10 1.53
C ASN A 184 -9.70 26.35 0.75
N LEU A 185 -10.94 26.30 0.23
CA LEU A 185 -11.56 27.41 -0.51
C LEU A 185 -11.72 28.70 0.29
N GLN A 186 -11.77 28.60 1.62
CA GLN A 186 -11.86 29.76 2.53
C GLN A 186 -10.48 30.31 2.90
N ASN A 187 -9.42 29.80 2.26
CA ASN A 187 -8.03 30.10 2.57
C ASN A 187 -7.63 29.74 4.01
N GLU A 188 -8.27 28.72 4.58
CA GLU A 188 -7.95 28.14 5.88
C GLU A 188 -7.25 26.78 5.72
N PRO A 189 -6.50 26.30 6.72
CA PRO A 189 -5.97 24.94 6.73
C PRO A 189 -7.07 23.90 6.53
N TRP A 190 -6.75 22.78 5.86
CA TRP A 190 -7.64 21.64 5.74
C TRP A 190 -8.00 21.10 7.14
N ARG A 191 -9.29 20.86 7.36
CA ARG A 191 -9.78 20.28 8.62
C ARG A 191 -10.09 18.80 8.40
N ILE A 192 -9.47 17.96 9.20
CA ILE A 192 -9.64 16.50 9.19
C ILE A 192 -10.25 16.10 10.53
N ALA A 193 -11.32 15.34 10.49
CA ALA A 193 -11.91 14.72 11.68
C ALA A 193 -11.46 13.25 11.78
N ILE A 194 -11.23 12.80 13.01
CA ILE A 194 -11.03 11.39 13.31
C ILE A 194 -12.40 10.82 13.70
N GLU A 195 -12.86 9.80 12.99
CA GLU A 195 -14.13 9.15 13.30
C GLU A 195 -14.04 8.40 14.62
N GLN A 196 -15.06 8.55 15.47
CA GLN A 196 -15.13 7.79 16.72
C GLN A 196 -15.44 6.32 16.43
N PRO A 197 -14.82 5.38 17.14
CA PRO A 197 -15.10 3.95 16.98
C PRO A 197 -16.46 3.57 17.63
N THR A 198 -17.54 4.20 17.18
CA THR A 198 -18.91 3.95 17.64
C THR A 198 -19.68 3.15 16.59
N LEU A 199 -20.86 2.64 16.96
CA LEU A 199 -21.76 1.98 16.02
C LEU A 199 -22.50 2.97 15.09
N ILE A 200 -22.37 4.27 15.33
CA ILE A 200 -22.99 5.32 14.54
C ILE A 200 -21.93 5.87 13.58
N GLN A 201 -22.11 5.57 12.31
CA GLN A 201 -21.22 6.04 11.27
C GLN A 201 -21.30 7.57 11.13
N GLY A 202 -20.14 8.24 11.09
CA GLY A 202 -20.04 9.71 10.91
C GLY A 202 -19.93 10.52 12.19
N GLU A 203 -19.89 9.91 13.39
CA GLU A 203 -19.51 10.64 14.59
C GLU A 203 -17.99 10.91 14.61
N SER A 204 -17.60 12.16 14.75
CA SER A 204 -16.21 12.61 14.83
C SER A 204 -15.84 13.15 16.22
N VAL A 205 -14.58 13.00 16.59
CA VAL A 205 -13.98 13.60 17.79
C VAL A 205 -13.52 15.02 17.48
#